data_4f08b13273d51f935cabbf34c51e8cd3
#
_entry.id   4f08b13273d51f935cabbf34c51e8cd3
#
_cell.length_a   1.000
_cell.length_b   1.000
_cell.length_c   1.000
_cell.angle_alpha   90.00
_cell.angle_beta   90.00
_cell.angle_gamma   90.00
#
_symmetry.space_group_name_H-M   'P 1'
#
loop_
_entity.id
_entity.type
_entity.pdbx_description
1 polymer ?
#
loop_
_entity_poly.entity_id
_entity_poly.type
_entity_poly.pdbx_seq_one_letter_code
_entity_poly.pdbx_strand_id
1 'polypeptide(L)'
;MKKIASAVLACTMAASLAGCTITSPETVGSIGDTTFSAGSYLLAQYSAVNQLMDLVDDSSATVKQALKTDVTTDEGETMPGSEFVAQKTLENLEYSAGLDAALTARSIQLTDDQLSQIDSLTQQTMQNYGDLYAENGIGEKTVREAYRRNLAYTTLFSAVYGDDGEQPISDSDKTAWLNENAVAGDVLVLPLTNPDDTDHEVTDDDKDAVKALAQEAADKVNGGESLDDIADDTLSAAFKVVGMDYDSESDLAANRNSVVIMPSELSYYGSDFENAVKDLEVGKTAVIERGNTLWVFSRRPASEVKDLSELEANYDLARLIKGEDFTQELTDAGAAMENHLDQSAMNAYKAGKVKLSK
;
A
#
# COMPACT_ATOMS: atom_id res chain seq x y z
N MET A 1 15.89 -1.22 25.48
CA MET A 1 15.37 -2.58 25.68
C MET A 1 14.37 -2.55 26.83
N LYS A 2 13.12 -2.22 26.55
CA LYS A 2 12.01 -2.35 27.50
C LYS A 2 11.18 -3.55 27.02
N LYS A 3 11.15 -4.59 27.86
CA LYS A 3 10.35 -5.80 27.62
C LYS A 3 8.88 -5.43 27.78
N ILE A 4 8.15 -5.42 26.68
CA ILE A 4 6.68 -5.37 26.69
C ILE A 4 6.23 -6.77 27.12
N ALA A 5 5.56 -6.84 28.25
CA ALA A 5 4.97 -8.08 28.73
C ALA A 5 3.64 -8.30 27.95
N SER A 6 3.72 -9.09 26.87
CA SER A 6 2.53 -9.57 26.19
C SER A 6 1.75 -10.50 27.13
N ALA A 7 0.58 -10.07 27.54
CA ALA A 7 -0.38 -10.91 28.26
C ALA A 7 -1.02 -11.86 27.22
N VAL A 8 -0.45 -13.06 27.08
CA VAL A 8 -1.03 -14.13 26.26
C VAL A 8 -2.34 -14.58 26.91
N LEU A 9 -3.46 -14.20 26.30
CA LEU A 9 -4.77 -14.71 26.67
C LEU A 9 -5.00 -16.06 25.96
N ALA A 10 -4.70 -17.15 26.67
CA ALA A 10 -4.94 -18.50 26.18
C ALA A 10 -6.44 -18.77 26.07
N CYS A 11 -6.98 -18.79 24.84
CA CYS A 11 -8.37 -19.19 24.57
C CYS A 11 -8.52 -20.70 24.70
N THR A 12 -8.98 -21.19 25.85
CA THR A 12 -9.45 -22.58 26.02
C THR A 12 -10.84 -22.72 25.41
N MET A 13 -10.95 -23.46 24.30
CA MET A 13 -12.25 -23.85 23.73
C MET A 13 -12.90 -24.93 24.60
N ALA A 14 -13.88 -24.56 25.38
CA ALA A 14 -14.81 -25.49 25.98
C ALA A 14 -16.08 -25.58 25.09
N ALA A 15 -16.29 -26.73 24.46
CA ALA A 15 -17.53 -27.03 23.74
C ALA A 15 -18.64 -27.35 24.77
N SER A 16 -19.61 -26.48 24.92
CA SER A 16 -20.87 -26.79 25.58
C SER A 16 -22.02 -26.77 24.58
N LEU A 17 -22.52 -27.96 24.25
CA LEU A 17 -23.81 -28.19 23.61
C LEU A 17 -24.92 -27.92 24.62
N ALA A 18 -25.55 -26.76 24.56
CA ALA A 18 -26.85 -26.51 25.16
C ALA A 18 -27.63 -25.62 24.20
N GLY A 19 -28.73 -26.14 23.68
CA GLY A 19 -29.61 -25.40 22.78
C GLY A 19 -30.36 -24.30 23.55
N CYS A 20 -29.80 -23.09 23.48
CA CYS A 20 -30.52 -21.86 23.73
C CYS A 20 -30.51 -21.08 22.41
N THR A 21 -31.62 -20.49 22.04
CA THR A 21 -31.67 -19.45 21.00
C THR A 21 -30.85 -18.29 21.49
N ILE A 22 -29.55 -18.31 21.13
CA ILE A 22 -28.64 -17.20 21.42
C ILE A 22 -29.06 -16.11 20.45
N THR A 23 -29.78 -15.10 20.94
CA THR A 23 -29.90 -13.82 20.25
C THR A 23 -28.48 -13.25 20.14
N SER A 24 -27.97 -13.12 18.93
CA SER A 24 -26.65 -12.52 18.71
C SER A 24 -26.62 -11.15 19.40
N PRO A 25 -25.60 -10.85 20.21
CA PRO A 25 -25.56 -9.60 20.96
C PRO A 25 -25.44 -8.40 19.97
N GLU A 26 -26.13 -7.32 20.26
CA GLU A 26 -26.10 -6.11 19.41
C GLU A 26 -24.78 -5.35 19.56
N THR A 27 -24.11 -5.49 20.69
CA THR A 27 -22.82 -4.85 21.00
C THR A 27 -21.84 -5.89 21.52
N VAL A 28 -20.55 -5.62 21.33
CA VAL A 28 -19.45 -6.45 21.83
C VAL A 28 -18.67 -5.77 22.96
N GLY A 29 -19.14 -4.64 23.47
CA GLY A 29 -18.51 -3.90 24.55
C GLY A 29 -17.89 -2.58 24.09
N SER A 30 -16.92 -2.07 24.86
CA SER A 30 -16.26 -0.79 24.58
C SER A 30 -14.76 -0.81 24.86
N ILE A 31 -14.03 0.13 24.26
CA ILE A 31 -12.65 0.51 24.61
C ILE A 31 -12.69 2.00 24.89
N GLY A 32 -12.32 2.41 26.10
CA GLY A 32 -12.57 3.75 26.59
C GLY A 32 -14.04 4.13 26.43
N ASP A 33 -14.33 5.29 25.86
CA ASP A 33 -15.68 5.78 25.62
C ASP A 33 -16.31 5.25 24.31
N THR A 34 -15.54 4.55 23.45
CA THR A 34 -16.01 4.04 22.16
C THR A 34 -16.68 2.70 22.31
N THR A 35 -17.99 2.65 22.06
CA THR A 35 -18.80 1.41 22.07
C THR A 35 -18.84 0.77 20.69
N PHE A 36 -18.60 -0.55 20.62
CA PHE A 36 -18.58 -1.30 19.38
C PHE A 36 -19.85 -2.13 19.21
N SER A 37 -20.53 -1.92 18.08
CA SER A 37 -21.62 -2.78 17.65
C SER A 37 -21.09 -4.14 17.19
N ALA A 38 -21.95 -5.14 17.14
CA ALA A 38 -21.66 -6.41 16.51
C ALA A 38 -21.19 -6.24 15.05
N GLY A 39 -21.83 -5.33 14.29
CA GLY A 39 -21.43 -5.01 12.93
C GLY A 39 -20.02 -4.46 12.84
N SER A 40 -19.64 -3.55 13.75
CA SER A 40 -18.27 -2.97 13.79
C SER A 40 -17.23 -4.06 14.08
N TYR A 41 -17.51 -4.97 15.00
CA TYR A 41 -16.66 -6.12 15.29
C TYR A 41 -16.54 -7.07 14.08
N LEU A 42 -17.66 -7.38 13.43
CA LEU A 42 -17.68 -8.25 12.24
C LEU A 42 -16.91 -7.62 11.07
N LEU A 43 -16.98 -6.30 10.89
CA LEU A 43 -16.19 -5.60 9.87
C LEU A 43 -14.69 -5.64 10.20
N ALA A 44 -14.31 -5.42 11.46
CA ALA A 44 -12.92 -5.54 11.90
C ALA A 44 -12.40 -6.99 11.70
N GLN A 45 -13.20 -8.00 12.03
CA GLN A 45 -12.86 -9.39 11.80
C GLN A 45 -12.79 -9.75 10.31
N TYR A 46 -13.69 -9.21 9.48
CA TYR A 46 -13.67 -9.37 8.03
C TYR A 46 -12.37 -8.80 7.44
N SER A 47 -11.96 -7.60 7.86
CA SER A 47 -10.70 -7.00 7.46
C SER A 47 -9.49 -7.85 7.86
N ALA A 48 -9.46 -8.34 9.11
CA ALA A 48 -8.39 -9.20 9.60
C ALA A 48 -8.31 -10.55 8.86
N VAL A 49 -9.47 -11.12 8.45
CA VAL A 49 -9.51 -12.35 7.64
C VAL A 49 -8.98 -12.08 6.22
N ASN A 50 -9.30 -10.94 5.60
CA ASN A 50 -8.71 -10.59 4.30
C ASN A 50 -7.18 -10.50 4.40
N GLN A 51 -6.65 -9.80 5.39
CA GLN A 51 -5.19 -9.71 5.61
C GLN A 51 -4.56 -11.10 5.84
N LEU A 52 -5.24 -11.99 6.60
CA LEU A 52 -4.77 -13.37 6.74
C LEU A 52 -4.67 -14.09 5.39
N MET A 53 -5.66 -13.91 4.52
CA MET A 53 -5.66 -14.57 3.21
C MET A 53 -4.54 -14.08 2.29
N ASP A 54 -4.11 -12.83 2.44
CA ASP A 54 -2.98 -12.26 1.70
C ASP A 54 -1.63 -12.85 2.16
N LEU A 55 -1.54 -13.35 3.41
CA LEU A 55 -0.35 -13.99 3.98
C LEU A 55 -0.28 -15.50 3.71
N VAL A 56 -1.33 -16.10 3.15
CA VAL A 56 -1.37 -17.55 2.88
C VAL A 56 -0.90 -17.83 1.46
N ASP A 57 0.18 -18.60 1.29
CA ASP A 57 0.75 -18.95 -0.02
C ASP A 57 -0.23 -19.71 -0.95
N ASP A 58 -1.14 -20.52 -0.37
CA ASP A 58 -2.13 -21.29 -1.12
C ASP A 58 -3.35 -20.40 -1.44
N SER A 59 -3.39 -19.84 -2.64
CA SER A 59 -4.52 -19.01 -3.12
C SER A 59 -5.85 -19.78 -3.22
N SER A 60 -5.84 -21.11 -3.10
CA SER A 60 -7.05 -21.95 -3.06
C SER A 60 -7.53 -22.26 -1.64
N ALA A 61 -6.79 -21.82 -0.63
CA ALA A 61 -7.13 -22.07 0.76
C ALA A 61 -8.48 -21.44 1.14
N THR A 62 -9.28 -22.19 1.87
CA THR A 62 -10.48 -21.62 2.49
C THR A 62 -10.12 -20.87 3.77
N VAL A 63 -10.95 -19.91 4.20
CA VAL A 63 -10.80 -19.21 5.49
C VAL A 63 -10.58 -20.18 6.65
N LYS A 64 -11.29 -21.33 6.67
CA LYS A 64 -11.15 -22.35 7.73
C LYS A 64 -9.79 -23.06 7.70
N GLN A 65 -9.15 -23.17 6.54
CA GLN A 65 -7.82 -23.73 6.41
C GLN A 65 -6.79 -22.68 6.83
N ALA A 66 -6.89 -21.44 6.30
CA ALA A 66 -6.05 -20.33 6.65
C ALA A 66 -5.96 -20.08 8.17
N LEU A 67 -7.10 -20.13 8.88
CA LEU A 67 -7.14 -19.99 10.35
C LEU A 67 -6.36 -21.06 11.12
N LYS A 68 -6.00 -22.17 10.48
CA LYS A 68 -5.23 -23.28 11.08
C LYS A 68 -3.80 -23.34 10.62
N THR A 69 -3.46 -22.57 9.59
CA THR A 69 -2.12 -22.49 9.03
C THR A 69 -1.33 -21.46 9.84
N ASP A 70 -0.06 -21.75 10.09
CA ASP A 70 0.84 -20.75 10.64
C ASP A 70 1.22 -19.78 9.51
N VAL A 71 1.14 -18.49 9.80
CA VAL A 71 1.50 -17.41 8.87
C VAL A 71 2.65 -16.60 9.46
N THR A 72 3.46 -16.03 8.59
CA THR A 72 4.54 -15.12 8.98
C THR A 72 4.15 -13.69 8.56
N THR A 73 4.16 -12.77 9.50
CA THR A 73 3.91 -11.35 9.23
C THR A 73 5.09 -10.69 8.55
N ASP A 74 4.87 -9.48 8.03
CA ASP A 74 5.94 -8.68 7.42
C ASP A 74 7.07 -8.34 8.41
N GLU A 75 6.76 -8.29 9.73
CA GLU A 75 7.75 -8.12 10.79
C GLU A 75 8.52 -9.42 11.12
N GLY A 76 8.19 -10.52 10.45
CA GLY A 76 8.86 -11.82 10.60
C GLY A 76 8.34 -12.65 11.79
N GLU A 77 7.25 -12.27 12.43
CA GLU A 77 6.60 -13.06 13.48
C GLU A 77 5.76 -14.19 12.86
N THR A 78 5.90 -15.39 13.39
CA THR A 78 5.13 -16.57 12.95
C THR A 78 4.12 -16.96 14.01
N MET A 79 2.84 -17.05 13.61
CA MET A 79 1.74 -17.41 14.50
C MET A 79 0.60 -18.14 13.77
N PRO A 80 -0.28 -18.89 14.48
CA PRO A 80 -1.48 -19.47 13.88
C PRO A 80 -2.38 -18.39 13.29
N GLY A 81 -2.94 -18.63 12.08
CA GLY A 81 -3.84 -17.66 11.44
C GLY A 81 -5.05 -17.26 12.29
N SER A 82 -5.54 -18.15 13.19
CA SER A 82 -6.59 -17.78 14.15
C SER A 82 -6.14 -16.77 15.20
N GLU A 83 -4.88 -16.81 15.62
CA GLU A 83 -4.28 -15.83 16.53
C GLU A 83 -4.06 -14.50 15.83
N PHE A 84 -3.52 -14.53 14.62
CA PHE A 84 -3.39 -13.36 13.75
C PHE A 84 -4.71 -12.62 13.58
N VAL A 85 -5.80 -13.32 13.21
CA VAL A 85 -7.13 -12.70 13.04
C VAL A 85 -7.64 -12.11 14.35
N ALA A 86 -7.45 -12.80 15.48
CA ALA A 86 -7.89 -12.27 16.77
C ALA A 86 -7.13 -10.98 17.15
N GLN A 87 -5.81 -10.98 16.95
CA GLN A 87 -4.96 -9.83 17.21
C GLN A 87 -5.31 -8.66 16.29
N LYS A 88 -5.37 -8.86 14.98
CA LYS A 88 -5.71 -7.79 14.01
C LYS A 88 -7.13 -7.26 14.17
N THR A 89 -8.08 -8.11 14.58
CA THR A 89 -9.44 -7.66 14.95
C THR A 89 -9.39 -6.71 16.15
N LEU A 90 -8.63 -7.04 17.18
CA LEU A 90 -8.49 -6.19 18.37
C LEU A 90 -7.78 -4.86 18.02
N GLU A 91 -6.68 -4.91 17.29
CA GLU A 91 -5.94 -3.72 16.82
C GLU A 91 -6.85 -2.76 16.03
N ASN A 92 -7.73 -3.28 15.16
CA ASN A 92 -8.70 -2.46 14.41
C ASN A 92 -9.72 -1.76 15.34
N LEU A 93 -10.11 -2.41 16.44
CA LEU A 93 -10.99 -1.79 17.43
C LEU A 93 -10.24 -0.75 18.27
N GLU A 94 -9.03 -1.05 18.70
CA GLU A 94 -8.13 -0.13 19.42
C GLU A 94 -7.82 1.11 18.59
N TYR A 95 -7.45 0.94 17.32
CA TYR A 95 -7.30 2.04 16.37
C TYR A 95 -8.55 2.93 16.32
N SER A 96 -9.73 2.31 16.21
CA SER A 96 -11.00 3.04 16.16
C SER A 96 -11.26 3.85 17.44
N ALA A 97 -10.95 3.29 18.60
CA ALA A 97 -11.09 3.97 19.88
C ALA A 97 -10.10 5.13 20.03
N GLY A 98 -8.83 4.91 19.64
CA GLY A 98 -7.81 5.95 19.65
C GLY A 98 -8.15 7.12 18.72
N LEU A 99 -8.65 6.80 17.52
CA LEU A 99 -9.12 7.81 16.56
C LEU A 99 -10.28 8.64 17.13
N ASP A 100 -11.31 7.99 17.66
CA ASP A 100 -12.49 8.69 18.23
C ASP A 100 -12.07 9.59 19.41
N ALA A 101 -11.15 9.14 20.26
CA ALA A 101 -10.59 9.93 21.37
C ALA A 101 -9.75 11.13 20.85
N ALA A 102 -8.90 10.94 19.87
CA ALA A 102 -8.07 11.99 19.29
C ALA A 102 -8.89 13.10 18.62
N LEU A 103 -9.98 12.72 17.93
CA LEU A 103 -10.97 13.64 17.35
C LEU A 103 -11.67 14.46 18.46
N THR A 104 -12.12 13.77 19.50
CA THR A 104 -12.80 14.40 20.64
C THR A 104 -11.89 15.41 21.35
N ALA A 105 -10.64 15.02 21.62
CA ALA A 105 -9.67 15.88 22.29
C ALA A 105 -9.38 17.19 21.52
N ARG A 106 -9.49 17.16 20.18
CA ARG A 106 -9.29 18.33 19.31
C ARG A 106 -10.57 19.01 18.86
N SER A 107 -11.73 18.50 19.31
CA SER A 107 -13.06 19.00 18.89
C SER A 107 -13.23 18.99 17.35
N ILE A 108 -12.61 18.04 16.67
CA ILE A 108 -12.72 17.90 15.22
C ILE A 108 -14.06 17.25 14.85
N GLN A 109 -14.79 17.89 13.96
CA GLN A 109 -16.07 17.42 13.43
C GLN A 109 -16.01 17.42 11.91
N LEU A 110 -16.69 16.46 11.29
CA LEU A 110 -16.87 16.41 9.86
C LEU A 110 -17.89 17.48 9.41
N THR A 111 -17.64 18.06 8.25
CA THR A 111 -18.54 19.03 7.61
C THR A 111 -19.76 18.35 7.00
N ASP A 112 -20.80 19.12 6.67
CA ASP A 112 -22.00 18.61 5.99
C ASP A 112 -21.67 18.02 4.60
N ASP A 113 -20.70 18.60 3.88
CA ASP A 113 -20.22 18.07 2.59
C ASP A 113 -19.55 16.72 2.76
N GLN A 114 -18.70 16.57 3.79
CA GLN A 114 -18.06 15.31 4.11
C GLN A 114 -19.08 14.23 4.53
N LEU A 115 -20.10 14.60 5.30
CA LEU A 115 -21.20 13.70 5.65
C LEU A 115 -21.99 13.26 4.41
N SER A 116 -22.24 14.16 3.47
CA SER A 116 -22.90 13.83 2.20
C SER A 116 -22.05 12.91 1.31
N GLN A 117 -20.73 13.10 1.31
CA GLN A 117 -19.80 12.19 0.64
C GLN A 117 -19.84 10.78 1.24
N ILE A 118 -19.85 10.66 2.58
CA ILE A 118 -19.98 9.39 3.29
C ILE A 118 -21.26 8.66 2.89
N ASP A 119 -22.38 9.36 2.82
CA ASP A 119 -23.67 8.79 2.44
C ASP A 119 -23.62 8.25 0.99
N SER A 120 -23.00 8.99 0.08
CA SER A 120 -22.84 8.58 -1.32
C SER A 120 -21.94 7.34 -1.46
N LEU A 121 -20.80 7.32 -0.78
CA LEU A 121 -19.88 6.17 -0.77
C LEU A 121 -20.54 4.94 -0.15
N THR A 122 -21.27 5.13 0.94
CA THR A 122 -22.03 4.06 1.59
C THR A 122 -23.03 3.44 0.65
N GLN A 123 -23.84 4.27 -0.04
CA GLN A 123 -24.82 3.80 -1.01
C GLN A 123 -24.17 3.03 -2.15
N GLN A 124 -23.09 3.55 -2.72
CA GLN A 124 -22.36 2.87 -3.80
C GLN A 124 -21.81 1.51 -3.36
N THR A 125 -21.21 1.45 -2.16
CA THR A 125 -20.67 0.22 -1.60
C THR A 125 -21.76 -0.81 -1.34
N MET A 126 -22.90 -0.38 -0.77
CA MET A 126 -24.02 -1.28 -0.54
C MET A 126 -24.69 -1.77 -1.83
N GLN A 127 -24.66 -0.99 -2.90
CA GLN A 127 -25.11 -1.45 -4.23
C GLN A 127 -24.19 -2.52 -4.83
N ASN A 128 -22.87 -2.41 -4.62
CA ASN A 128 -21.90 -3.33 -5.22
C ASN A 128 -21.66 -4.58 -4.37
N TYR A 129 -21.65 -4.44 -3.04
CA TYR A 129 -21.21 -5.47 -2.08
C TYR A 129 -22.21 -5.75 -0.97
N GLY A 130 -23.43 -5.18 -1.04
CA GLY A 130 -24.42 -5.27 0.04
C GLY A 130 -24.79 -6.70 0.40
N ASP A 131 -24.93 -7.59 -0.60
CA ASP A 131 -25.24 -9.01 -0.36
C ASP A 131 -24.11 -9.71 0.41
N LEU A 132 -22.85 -9.46 -0.01
CA LEU A 132 -21.67 -10.02 0.66
C LEU A 132 -21.56 -9.55 2.11
N TYR A 133 -21.78 -8.25 2.34
CA TYR A 133 -21.77 -7.67 3.68
C TYR A 133 -22.91 -8.22 4.54
N ALA A 134 -24.12 -8.34 3.99
CA ALA A 134 -25.25 -8.90 4.70
C ALA A 134 -25.02 -10.37 5.10
N GLU A 135 -24.39 -11.18 4.23
CA GLU A 135 -23.98 -12.56 4.53
C GLU A 135 -22.98 -12.66 5.68
N ASN A 136 -22.20 -11.60 5.90
CA ASN A 136 -21.26 -11.46 7.02
C ASN A 136 -21.86 -10.73 8.25
N GLY A 137 -23.13 -10.35 8.21
CA GLY A 137 -23.79 -9.61 9.29
C GLY A 137 -23.38 -8.14 9.40
N ILE A 138 -22.78 -7.58 8.32
CA ILE A 138 -22.34 -6.19 8.24
C ILE A 138 -23.45 -5.40 7.54
N GLY A 139 -24.10 -4.50 8.28
CA GLY A 139 -25.17 -3.66 7.74
C GLY A 139 -24.69 -2.29 7.25
N GLU A 140 -25.55 -1.59 6.51
CA GLU A 140 -25.31 -0.26 5.97
C GLU A 140 -24.79 0.75 7.02
N LYS A 141 -25.36 0.75 8.22
CA LYS A 141 -24.91 1.61 9.32
C LYS A 141 -23.44 1.38 9.67
N THR A 142 -22.99 0.13 9.63
CA THR A 142 -21.58 -0.21 9.90
C THR A 142 -20.66 0.28 8.79
N VAL A 143 -21.05 0.10 7.53
CA VAL A 143 -20.31 0.59 6.36
C VAL A 143 -20.21 2.11 6.39
N ARG A 144 -21.32 2.80 6.70
CA ARG A 144 -21.35 4.25 6.87
C ARG A 144 -20.38 4.73 7.96
N GLU A 145 -20.36 4.03 9.09
CA GLU A 145 -19.45 4.36 10.20
C GLU A 145 -17.97 4.13 9.82
N ALA A 146 -17.67 3.10 9.04
CA ALA A 146 -16.33 2.90 8.52
C ALA A 146 -15.87 4.06 7.61
N TYR A 147 -16.73 4.52 6.71
CA TYR A 147 -16.43 5.71 5.89
C TYR A 147 -16.28 6.97 6.73
N ARG A 148 -17.12 7.13 7.76
CA ARG A 148 -17.00 8.25 8.71
C ARG A 148 -15.61 8.26 9.36
N ARG A 149 -15.15 7.12 9.87
CA ARG A 149 -13.83 7.00 10.49
C ARG A 149 -12.69 7.24 9.50
N ASN A 150 -12.81 6.73 8.29
CA ASN A 150 -11.78 6.97 7.26
C ASN A 150 -11.64 8.47 6.94
N LEU A 151 -12.76 9.18 6.74
CA LEU A 151 -12.73 10.60 6.45
C LEU A 151 -12.32 11.44 7.66
N ALA A 152 -12.72 11.01 8.86
CA ALA A 152 -12.30 11.62 10.12
C ALA A 152 -10.80 11.46 10.36
N TYR A 153 -10.22 10.29 10.06
CA TYR A 153 -8.76 10.09 10.06
C TYR A 153 -8.07 11.09 9.14
N THR A 154 -8.54 11.22 7.89
CA THR A 154 -7.95 12.17 6.95
C THR A 154 -8.02 13.62 7.45
N THR A 155 -9.14 14.00 8.06
CA THR A 155 -9.31 15.33 8.66
C THR A 155 -8.38 15.54 9.85
N LEU A 156 -8.28 14.54 10.73
CA LEU A 156 -7.37 14.56 11.88
C LEU A 156 -5.90 14.61 11.43
N PHE A 157 -5.54 13.76 10.46
CA PHE A 157 -4.19 13.73 9.90
C PHE A 157 -3.77 15.11 9.36
N SER A 158 -4.65 15.73 8.57
CA SER A 158 -4.40 17.08 8.04
C SER A 158 -4.31 18.14 9.14
N ALA A 159 -5.09 18.02 10.23
CA ALA A 159 -5.01 18.93 11.36
C ALA A 159 -3.69 18.78 12.14
N VAL A 160 -3.04 17.61 12.08
CA VAL A 160 -1.75 17.36 12.73
C VAL A 160 -0.58 17.65 11.80
N TYR A 161 -0.57 17.06 10.59
CA TYR A 161 0.59 17.03 9.69
C TYR A 161 0.40 17.82 8.39
N GLY A 162 -0.78 18.41 8.13
CA GLY A 162 -0.98 19.30 7.00
C GLY A 162 -0.14 20.58 7.11
N ASP A 163 -0.05 21.35 6.04
CA ASP A 163 0.80 22.55 5.97
C ASP A 163 0.48 23.59 7.07
N ASP A 164 -0.80 23.71 7.45
CA ASP A 164 -1.27 24.57 8.56
C ASP A 164 -1.54 23.77 9.85
N GLY A 165 -1.05 22.53 9.95
CA GLY A 165 -1.31 21.62 11.06
C GLY A 165 -0.50 21.90 12.30
N GLU A 166 -0.71 21.10 13.36
CA GLU A 166 0.01 21.21 14.64
C GLU A 166 1.51 20.92 14.49
N GLN A 167 1.88 20.01 13.58
CA GLN A 167 3.24 19.49 13.34
C GLN A 167 3.49 19.34 11.84
N PRO A 168 3.50 20.43 11.07
CA PRO A 168 3.68 20.35 9.62
C PRO A 168 5.05 19.76 9.28
N ILE A 169 5.08 18.93 8.23
CA ILE A 169 6.32 18.33 7.76
C ILE A 169 7.04 19.36 6.89
N SER A 170 8.29 19.65 7.22
CA SER A 170 9.06 20.64 6.48
C SER A 170 9.41 20.15 5.07
N ASP A 171 9.58 21.07 4.11
CA ASP A 171 10.04 20.76 2.75
C ASP A 171 11.40 20.03 2.76
N SER A 172 12.24 20.35 3.74
CA SER A 172 13.52 19.68 3.95
C SER A 172 13.33 18.20 4.32
N ASP A 173 12.37 17.90 5.21
CA ASP A 173 12.10 16.51 5.63
C ASP A 173 11.43 15.71 4.50
N LYS A 174 10.49 16.33 3.76
CA LYS A 174 9.88 15.75 2.57
C LYS A 174 10.94 15.41 1.51
N THR A 175 11.85 16.35 1.26
CA THR A 175 12.96 16.18 0.31
C THR A 175 13.92 15.07 0.76
N ALA A 176 14.28 15.05 2.04
CA ALA A 176 15.15 14.01 2.60
C ALA A 176 14.52 12.62 2.46
N TRP A 177 13.24 12.50 2.81
CA TRP A 177 12.52 11.24 2.68
C TRP A 177 12.42 10.76 1.23
N LEU A 178 12.12 11.66 0.29
CA LEU A 178 12.08 11.34 -1.15
C LEU A 178 13.43 10.81 -1.65
N ASN A 179 14.53 11.47 -1.28
CA ASN A 179 15.86 11.06 -1.70
C ASN A 179 16.29 9.71 -1.11
N GLU A 180 15.79 9.35 0.05
CA GLU A 180 16.07 8.08 0.73
C GLU A 180 15.19 6.94 0.21
N ASN A 181 13.89 7.21 -0.01
CA ASN A 181 12.90 6.15 -0.22
C ASN A 181 12.43 6.02 -1.67
N ALA A 182 12.41 7.10 -2.46
CA ALA A 182 12.01 7.01 -3.87
C ALA A 182 13.17 6.58 -4.76
N VAL A 183 12.86 5.86 -5.84
CA VAL A 183 13.79 5.59 -6.93
C VAL A 183 13.60 6.66 -8.00
N ALA A 184 14.65 7.45 -8.24
CA ALA A 184 14.56 8.54 -9.21
C ALA A 184 15.77 8.55 -10.14
N GLY A 185 15.56 9.02 -11.37
CA GLY A 185 16.65 9.12 -12.35
C GLY A 185 16.17 9.49 -13.74
N ASP A 186 17.15 9.59 -14.59
CA ASP A 186 16.98 9.79 -16.02
C ASP A 186 17.03 8.45 -16.73
N VAL A 187 16.15 8.25 -17.71
CA VAL A 187 16.04 6.99 -18.44
C VAL A 187 16.09 7.21 -19.93
N LEU A 188 16.82 6.34 -20.63
CA LEU A 188 16.78 6.18 -22.06
C LEU A 188 16.25 4.77 -22.37
N VAL A 189 15.15 4.70 -23.08
CA VAL A 189 14.45 3.43 -23.38
C VAL A 189 14.82 2.97 -24.79
N LEU A 190 15.49 1.82 -24.90
CA LEU A 190 15.88 1.24 -26.19
C LEU A 190 14.97 0.06 -26.53
N PRO A 191 14.46 -0.05 -27.77
CA PRO A 191 13.59 -1.16 -28.18
C PRO A 191 14.38 -2.45 -28.38
N LEU A 192 13.79 -3.59 -27.97
CA LEU A 192 14.26 -4.94 -28.30
C LEU A 192 13.37 -5.66 -29.35
N THR A 193 12.33 -5.00 -29.81
CA THR A 193 11.40 -5.50 -30.82
C THR A 193 11.01 -4.37 -31.76
N ASN A 194 10.48 -4.73 -32.93
CA ASN A 194 9.87 -3.79 -33.86
C ASN A 194 8.33 -3.94 -33.78
N PRO A 195 7.61 -3.06 -33.04
CA PRO A 195 6.17 -3.14 -32.95
C PRO A 195 5.43 -2.66 -34.22
N ASP A 196 6.12 -1.89 -35.11
CA ASP A 196 5.52 -1.33 -36.33
C ASP A 196 5.53 -2.32 -37.49
N ASP A 197 6.45 -3.28 -37.46
CA ASP A 197 6.56 -4.35 -38.45
C ASP A 197 6.67 -5.71 -37.74
N THR A 198 5.52 -6.37 -37.50
CA THR A 198 5.46 -7.67 -36.82
C THR A 198 5.98 -8.82 -37.69
N ASP A 199 6.17 -8.60 -39.00
CA ASP A 199 6.79 -9.55 -39.91
C ASP A 199 8.32 -9.44 -39.91
N HIS A 200 8.89 -8.34 -39.35
CA HIS A 200 10.31 -8.19 -39.14
C HIS A 200 10.74 -8.95 -37.89
N GLU A 201 11.48 -10.03 -38.08
CA GLU A 201 12.04 -10.82 -36.98
C GLU A 201 13.30 -10.15 -36.43
N VAL A 202 13.23 -9.57 -35.22
CA VAL A 202 14.41 -9.12 -34.49
C VAL A 202 15.12 -10.33 -33.90
N THR A 203 16.30 -10.65 -34.44
CA THR A 203 17.08 -11.83 -34.03
C THR A 203 17.73 -11.66 -32.67
N ASP A 204 18.25 -12.74 -32.08
CA ASP A 204 19.01 -12.66 -30.84
C ASP A 204 20.32 -11.87 -31.02
N ASP A 205 20.95 -11.94 -32.20
CA ASP A 205 22.14 -11.13 -32.54
C ASP A 205 21.79 -9.63 -32.56
N ASP A 206 20.59 -9.25 -33.05
CA ASP A 206 20.12 -7.85 -33.03
C ASP A 206 19.88 -7.38 -31.60
N LYS A 207 19.24 -8.22 -30.76
CA LYS A 207 19.05 -7.89 -29.33
C LYS A 207 20.38 -7.73 -28.60
N ASP A 208 21.35 -8.58 -28.88
CA ASP A 208 22.69 -8.46 -28.31
C ASP A 208 23.39 -7.20 -28.77
N ALA A 209 23.18 -6.78 -30.04
CA ALA A 209 23.70 -5.50 -30.54
C ALA A 209 23.06 -4.30 -29.81
N VAL A 210 21.73 -4.33 -29.56
CA VAL A 210 21.07 -3.27 -28.75
C VAL A 210 21.58 -3.28 -27.32
N LYS A 211 21.80 -4.45 -26.70
CA LYS A 211 22.40 -4.56 -25.36
C LYS A 211 23.80 -3.94 -25.31
N ALA A 212 24.59 -4.16 -26.34
CA ALA A 212 25.93 -3.53 -26.44
C ALA A 212 25.87 -2.01 -26.54
N LEU A 213 24.92 -1.46 -27.33
CA LEU A 213 24.66 -0.02 -27.39
C LEU A 213 24.22 0.56 -26.04
N ALA A 214 23.31 -0.13 -25.35
CA ALA A 214 22.86 0.26 -24.01
C ALA A 214 24.01 0.28 -23.00
N GLN A 215 24.87 -0.75 -23.02
CA GLN A 215 26.05 -0.83 -22.14
C GLN A 215 27.06 0.27 -22.46
N GLU A 216 27.33 0.54 -23.73
CA GLU A 216 28.21 1.65 -24.14
C GLU A 216 27.65 3.00 -23.64
N ALA A 217 26.35 3.23 -23.77
CA ALA A 217 25.69 4.42 -23.23
C ALA A 217 25.87 4.54 -21.72
N ALA A 218 25.61 3.46 -20.97
CA ALA A 218 25.77 3.42 -19.52
C ALA A 218 27.24 3.70 -19.12
N ASP A 219 28.22 3.14 -19.84
CA ASP A 219 29.65 3.34 -19.57
C ASP A 219 30.06 4.79 -19.83
N LYS A 220 29.55 5.44 -20.90
CA LYS A 220 29.79 6.86 -21.17
C LYS A 220 29.22 7.75 -20.06
N VAL A 221 27.99 7.50 -19.61
CA VAL A 221 27.40 8.28 -18.53
C VAL A 221 28.16 8.07 -17.22
N ASN A 222 28.56 6.85 -16.91
CA ASN A 222 29.41 6.55 -15.74
C ASN A 222 30.81 7.19 -15.89
N GLY A 223 31.26 7.46 -17.12
CA GLY A 223 32.47 8.18 -17.43
C GLY A 223 32.36 9.71 -17.35
N GLY A 224 31.14 10.22 -17.12
CA GLY A 224 30.84 11.64 -16.90
C GLY A 224 30.22 12.36 -18.11
N GLU A 225 29.84 11.65 -19.18
CA GLU A 225 29.02 12.22 -20.25
C GLU A 225 27.56 12.38 -19.78
N SER A 226 26.83 13.36 -20.31
CA SER A 226 25.41 13.52 -20.07
C SER A 226 24.62 12.49 -20.86
N LEU A 227 23.56 11.91 -20.21
CA LEU A 227 22.63 11.03 -20.93
C LEU A 227 21.94 11.78 -22.11
N ASP A 228 21.69 13.08 -21.95
CA ASP A 228 21.08 13.91 -22.99
C ASP A 228 22.00 14.05 -24.23
N ASP A 229 23.31 14.17 -24.01
CA ASP A 229 24.30 14.35 -25.11
C ASP A 229 24.45 13.09 -25.98
N ILE A 230 24.17 11.92 -25.42
CA ILE A 230 24.35 10.63 -26.12
C ILE A 230 23.02 9.97 -26.54
N ALA A 231 21.89 10.49 -26.10
CA ALA A 231 20.58 9.84 -26.26
C ALA A 231 20.16 9.70 -27.72
N ASP A 232 20.30 10.78 -28.51
CA ASP A 232 19.88 10.82 -29.92
C ASP A 232 20.66 9.81 -30.78
N ASP A 233 21.97 9.79 -30.67
CA ASP A 233 22.85 8.86 -31.42
C ASP A 233 22.57 7.40 -30.98
N THR A 234 22.38 7.17 -29.68
CA THR A 234 22.13 5.83 -29.13
C THR A 234 20.78 5.28 -29.59
N LEU A 235 19.72 6.10 -29.52
CA LEU A 235 18.40 5.73 -30.01
C LEU A 235 18.40 5.45 -31.51
N SER A 236 18.97 6.35 -32.29
CA SER A 236 19.07 6.19 -33.75
C SER A 236 19.76 4.88 -34.13
N ALA A 237 20.86 4.53 -33.43
CA ALA A 237 21.53 3.25 -33.63
C ALA A 237 20.66 2.04 -33.23
N ALA A 238 19.99 2.10 -32.10
CA ALA A 238 19.13 1.00 -31.61
C ALA A 238 17.91 0.77 -32.53
N PHE A 239 17.22 1.83 -32.95
CA PHE A 239 16.09 1.77 -33.87
C PHE A 239 16.52 1.14 -35.22
N LYS A 240 17.67 1.51 -35.75
CA LYS A 240 18.23 0.92 -36.96
C LYS A 240 18.49 -0.57 -36.80
N VAL A 241 19.01 -1.02 -35.66
CA VAL A 241 19.25 -2.46 -35.39
C VAL A 241 17.98 -3.25 -35.44
N VAL A 242 16.89 -2.76 -34.84
CA VAL A 242 15.60 -3.45 -34.81
C VAL A 242 14.75 -3.20 -36.06
N GLY A 243 15.27 -2.50 -37.07
CA GLY A 243 14.57 -2.27 -38.34
C GLY A 243 13.46 -1.23 -38.26
N MET A 244 13.55 -0.28 -37.32
CA MET A 244 12.61 0.84 -37.16
C MET A 244 13.17 2.12 -37.79
N ASP A 245 12.27 2.93 -38.36
CA ASP A 245 12.62 4.31 -38.72
C ASP A 245 12.75 5.15 -37.43
N TYR A 246 13.70 6.09 -37.42
CA TYR A 246 13.95 6.97 -36.29
C TYR A 246 13.73 8.43 -36.66
N ASP A 247 12.93 9.12 -35.88
CA ASP A 247 12.73 10.57 -35.94
C ASP A 247 13.25 11.22 -34.65
N SER A 248 14.29 12.06 -34.80
CA SER A 248 15.01 12.64 -33.66
C SER A 248 14.19 13.59 -32.78
N GLU A 249 13.04 14.09 -33.24
CA GLU A 249 12.20 14.96 -32.43
C GLU A 249 11.16 14.14 -31.64
N SER A 250 10.41 13.27 -32.32
CA SER A 250 9.31 12.49 -31.70
C SER A 250 9.82 11.30 -30.89
N ASP A 251 10.79 10.53 -31.43
CA ASP A 251 11.26 9.31 -30.77
C ASP A 251 12.17 9.62 -29.59
N LEU A 252 13.01 10.68 -29.69
CA LEU A 252 13.79 11.13 -28.53
C LEU A 252 12.86 11.58 -27.40
N ALA A 253 11.85 12.39 -27.69
CA ALA A 253 10.89 12.86 -26.69
C ALA A 253 10.09 11.70 -26.05
N ALA A 254 9.80 10.63 -26.80
CA ALA A 254 9.09 9.47 -26.31
C ALA A 254 9.96 8.54 -25.43
N ASN A 255 11.26 8.43 -25.73
CA ASN A 255 12.15 7.43 -25.15
C ASN A 255 13.17 8.00 -24.16
N ARG A 256 13.32 9.33 -24.05
CA ARG A 256 14.17 10.01 -23.07
C ARG A 256 13.28 10.66 -22.01
N ASN A 257 13.26 10.11 -20.81
CA ASN A 257 12.38 10.51 -19.74
C ASN A 257 13.13 10.67 -18.41
N SER A 258 12.53 11.44 -17.51
CA SER A 258 12.93 11.51 -16.11
C SER A 258 11.82 10.98 -15.25
N VAL A 259 12.14 10.07 -14.33
CA VAL A 259 11.15 9.36 -13.51
C VAL A 259 11.45 9.50 -12.02
N VAL A 260 10.39 9.60 -11.23
CA VAL A 260 10.41 9.41 -9.78
C VAL A 260 9.38 8.35 -9.47
N ILE A 261 9.81 7.25 -8.88
CA ILE A 261 9.02 6.05 -8.59
C ILE A 261 8.93 5.91 -7.08
N MET A 262 7.72 5.97 -6.54
CA MET A 262 7.49 5.80 -5.10
C MET A 262 7.66 4.33 -4.68
N PRO A 263 7.98 4.04 -3.41
CA PRO A 263 8.16 2.65 -2.94
C PRO A 263 6.98 1.72 -3.28
N SER A 264 5.75 2.23 -3.18
CA SER A 264 4.53 1.46 -3.50
C SER A 264 4.35 1.17 -4.99
N GLU A 265 5.08 1.87 -5.87
CA GLU A 265 4.97 1.71 -7.32
C GLU A 265 6.03 0.76 -7.87
N LEU A 266 7.11 0.48 -7.12
CA LEU A 266 8.23 -0.34 -7.60
C LEU A 266 7.80 -1.73 -8.07
N SER A 267 6.86 -2.35 -7.39
CA SER A 267 6.34 -3.68 -7.75
C SER A 267 5.69 -3.74 -9.15
N TYR A 268 5.15 -2.62 -9.65
CA TYR A 268 4.58 -2.54 -11.01
C TYR A 268 5.64 -2.62 -12.11
N TYR A 269 6.91 -2.40 -11.76
CA TYR A 269 8.02 -2.49 -12.70
C TYR A 269 8.63 -3.89 -12.78
N GLY A 270 8.22 -4.80 -11.89
CA GLY A 270 8.71 -6.18 -11.80
C GLY A 270 9.93 -6.33 -10.89
N SER A 271 10.10 -7.54 -10.35
CA SER A 271 11.15 -7.85 -9.36
C SER A 271 12.57 -7.60 -9.88
N ASP A 272 12.83 -7.87 -11.16
CA ASP A 272 14.17 -7.69 -11.72
C ASP A 272 14.54 -6.21 -11.79
N PHE A 273 13.59 -5.36 -12.18
CA PHE A 273 13.77 -3.89 -12.15
C PHE A 273 13.94 -3.39 -10.71
N GLU A 274 13.06 -3.80 -9.82
CA GLU A 274 13.08 -3.40 -8.40
C GLU A 274 14.43 -3.73 -7.75
N ASN A 275 14.95 -4.95 -7.95
CA ASN A 275 16.24 -5.36 -7.41
C ASN A 275 17.38 -4.55 -8.03
N ALA A 276 17.39 -4.39 -9.36
CA ALA A 276 18.44 -3.66 -10.06
C ALA A 276 18.54 -2.20 -9.60
N VAL A 277 17.41 -1.51 -9.38
CA VAL A 277 17.42 -0.09 -8.98
C VAL A 277 17.70 0.11 -7.50
N LYS A 278 17.33 -0.85 -6.63
CA LYS A 278 17.64 -0.77 -5.19
C LYS A 278 19.14 -0.83 -4.94
N ASP A 279 19.85 -1.69 -5.68
CA ASP A 279 21.29 -1.89 -5.54
C ASP A 279 22.13 -0.84 -6.28
N LEU A 280 21.52 -0.05 -7.19
CA LEU A 280 22.21 0.97 -7.96
C LEU A 280 22.47 2.21 -7.10
N GLU A 281 23.74 2.58 -6.93
CA GLU A 281 24.12 3.78 -6.19
C GLU A 281 23.67 5.07 -6.91
N VAL A 282 23.31 6.10 -6.15
CA VAL A 282 23.02 7.44 -6.69
C VAL A 282 24.25 7.97 -7.47
N GLY A 283 24.00 8.51 -8.65
CA GLY A 283 25.03 8.98 -9.57
C GLY A 283 25.65 7.87 -10.45
N LYS A 284 25.08 6.65 -10.40
CA LYS A 284 25.47 5.54 -11.27
C LYS A 284 24.40 5.23 -12.29
N THR A 285 24.83 4.69 -13.42
CA THR A 285 23.98 4.27 -14.53
C THR A 285 24.10 2.77 -14.75
N ALA A 286 22.99 2.10 -14.95
CA ALA A 286 22.92 0.68 -15.27
C ALA A 286 21.98 0.42 -16.45
N VAL A 287 22.16 -0.74 -17.09
CA VAL A 287 21.22 -1.25 -18.09
C VAL A 287 20.29 -2.25 -17.44
N ILE A 288 19.00 -2.02 -17.57
CA ILE A 288 17.95 -2.85 -16.96
C ILE A 288 17.01 -3.32 -18.06
N GLU A 289 16.85 -4.62 -18.21
CA GLU A 289 15.88 -5.20 -19.15
C GLU A 289 14.47 -5.17 -18.54
N ARG A 290 13.50 -4.64 -19.32
CA ARG A 290 12.11 -4.55 -18.90
C ARG A 290 11.19 -4.91 -20.06
N GLY A 291 10.70 -6.15 -20.05
CA GLY A 291 9.88 -6.67 -21.14
C GLY A 291 10.61 -6.64 -22.49
N ASN A 292 10.09 -5.89 -23.44
CA ASN A 292 10.66 -5.76 -24.79
C ASN A 292 11.54 -4.50 -24.95
N THR A 293 12.07 -3.97 -23.86
CA THR A 293 12.91 -2.76 -23.87
C THR A 293 14.11 -2.90 -22.94
N LEU A 294 15.14 -2.11 -23.20
CA LEU A 294 16.26 -1.87 -22.28
C LEU A 294 16.18 -0.44 -21.77
N TRP A 295 16.30 -0.30 -20.48
CA TRP A 295 16.41 1.00 -19.82
C TRP A 295 17.87 1.28 -19.48
N VAL A 296 18.45 2.29 -20.08
CA VAL A 296 19.69 2.91 -19.58
C VAL A 296 19.25 3.88 -18.50
N PHE A 297 19.32 3.44 -17.24
CA PHE A 297 18.80 4.15 -16.09
C PHE A 297 19.93 4.80 -15.30
N SER A 298 19.95 6.14 -15.26
CA SER A 298 20.91 6.93 -14.50
C SER A 298 20.28 7.40 -13.20
N ARG A 299 20.66 6.77 -12.06
CA ARG A 299 20.07 7.07 -10.76
C ARG A 299 20.51 8.45 -10.26
N ARG A 300 19.53 9.25 -9.82
CA ARG A 300 19.73 10.60 -9.27
C ARG A 300 18.89 10.79 -7.99
N PRO A 301 19.24 11.78 -7.14
CA PRO A 301 18.34 12.17 -6.05
C PRO A 301 16.99 12.63 -6.61
N ALA A 302 15.88 12.23 -5.96
CA ALA A 302 14.54 12.58 -6.43
C ALA A 302 14.32 14.09 -6.55
N SER A 303 14.90 14.85 -5.62
CA SER A 303 14.86 16.32 -5.59
C SER A 303 15.60 17.01 -6.76
N GLU A 304 16.45 16.30 -7.47
CA GLU A 304 17.13 16.80 -8.68
C GLU A 304 16.41 16.40 -9.98
N VAL A 305 15.48 15.46 -9.88
CA VAL A 305 14.71 14.94 -11.03
C VAL A 305 13.41 15.68 -11.20
N LYS A 306 12.71 15.97 -10.09
CA LYS A 306 11.45 16.71 -10.08
C LYS A 306 11.38 17.66 -8.90
N ASP A 307 10.73 18.80 -9.12
CA ASP A 307 10.46 19.76 -8.05
C ASP A 307 9.50 19.18 -7.02
N LEU A 308 9.71 19.54 -5.74
CA LEU A 308 8.87 19.07 -4.64
C LEU A 308 7.39 19.38 -4.87
N SER A 309 7.06 20.58 -5.37
CA SER A 309 5.68 20.98 -5.67
C SER A 309 5.01 20.13 -6.77
N GLU A 310 5.77 19.61 -7.73
CA GLU A 310 5.26 18.68 -8.74
C GLU A 310 4.95 17.32 -8.11
N LEU A 311 5.80 16.86 -7.21
CA LEU A 311 5.59 15.60 -6.48
C LEU A 311 4.41 15.70 -5.53
N GLU A 312 4.26 16.80 -4.79
CA GLU A 312 3.12 17.04 -3.91
C GLU A 312 1.76 17.15 -4.64
N ALA A 313 1.78 17.59 -5.89
CA ALA A 313 0.56 17.62 -6.71
C ALA A 313 0.04 16.21 -7.06
N ASN A 314 0.93 15.20 -7.04
CA ASN A 314 0.60 13.82 -7.42
C ASN A 314 0.55 12.87 -6.21
N TYR A 315 1.24 13.19 -5.11
CA TYR A 315 1.41 12.32 -3.95
C TYR A 315 1.15 13.08 -2.65
N ASP A 316 0.40 12.45 -1.75
CA ASP A 316 0.29 12.92 -0.37
C ASP A 316 1.57 12.54 0.41
N LEU A 317 2.63 13.35 0.24
CA LEU A 317 3.93 13.09 0.85
C LEU A 317 3.85 13.06 2.38
N ALA A 318 3.02 13.92 2.98
CA ALA A 318 2.82 13.90 4.42
C ALA A 318 2.32 12.53 4.88
N ARG A 319 1.38 11.96 4.16
CA ARG A 319 0.82 10.64 4.47
C ARG A 319 1.81 9.50 4.22
N LEU A 320 2.63 9.59 3.19
CA LEU A 320 3.70 8.62 2.93
C LEU A 320 4.75 8.62 4.05
N ILE A 321 5.06 9.80 4.60
CA ILE A 321 6.09 9.98 5.64
C ILE A 321 5.57 9.60 7.03
N LYS A 322 4.32 9.96 7.36
CA LYS A 322 3.78 9.90 8.73
C LYS A 322 2.55 9.00 8.89
N GLY A 323 1.97 8.52 7.80
CA GLY A 323 0.68 7.80 7.87
C GLY A 323 0.73 6.52 8.69
N GLU A 324 1.80 5.74 8.57
CA GLU A 324 2.00 4.49 9.32
C GLU A 324 2.25 4.80 10.80
N ASP A 325 3.23 5.66 11.12
CA ASP A 325 3.52 6.09 12.49
C ASP A 325 2.26 6.61 13.18
N PHE A 326 1.48 7.46 12.50
CA PHE A 326 0.28 8.06 13.06
C PHE A 326 -0.84 7.03 13.29
N THR A 327 -0.98 6.06 12.39
CA THR A 327 -1.92 4.94 12.58
C THR A 327 -1.52 4.10 13.79
N GLN A 328 -0.23 3.84 13.96
CA GLN A 328 0.29 3.12 15.12
C GLN A 328 0.09 3.91 16.42
N GLU A 329 0.35 5.23 16.41
CA GLU A 329 0.08 6.09 17.56
C GLU A 329 -1.38 6.05 18.01
N LEU A 330 -2.32 6.06 17.05
CA LEU A 330 -3.75 5.95 17.35
C LEU A 330 -4.11 4.57 17.91
N THR A 331 -3.52 3.51 17.37
CA THR A 331 -3.72 2.14 17.85
C THR A 331 -3.19 1.98 19.28
N ASP A 332 -1.97 2.45 19.54
CA ASP A 332 -1.35 2.41 20.87
C ASP A 332 -2.15 3.23 21.89
N ALA A 333 -2.67 4.39 21.47
CA ALA A 333 -3.54 5.20 22.31
C ALA A 333 -4.83 4.46 22.69
N GLY A 334 -5.45 3.76 21.74
CA GLY A 334 -6.63 2.93 22.02
C GLY A 334 -6.32 1.72 22.90
N ALA A 335 -5.19 1.04 22.65
CA ALA A 335 -4.73 -0.10 23.45
C ALA A 335 -4.44 0.27 24.92
N ALA A 336 -4.07 1.54 25.18
CA ALA A 336 -3.83 2.05 26.52
C ALA A 336 -5.12 2.38 27.30
N MET A 337 -6.30 2.37 26.65
CA MET A 337 -7.58 2.66 27.28
C MET A 337 -8.13 1.46 28.06
N GLU A 338 -9.10 1.73 28.96
CA GLU A 338 -9.83 0.66 29.64
C GLU A 338 -10.62 -0.18 28.60
N ASN A 339 -10.35 -1.48 28.60
CA ASN A 339 -10.98 -2.44 27.68
C ASN A 339 -12.12 -3.17 28.40
N HIS A 340 -13.33 -2.94 27.95
CA HIS A 340 -14.57 -3.56 28.43
C HIS A 340 -15.26 -4.41 27.35
N LEU A 341 -14.47 -4.99 26.42
CA LEU A 341 -15.00 -5.89 25.42
C LEU A 341 -15.51 -7.18 26.07
N ASP A 342 -16.72 -7.61 25.67
CA ASP A 342 -17.35 -8.84 26.13
C ASP A 342 -16.86 -10.04 25.30
N GLN A 343 -15.95 -10.82 25.86
CA GLN A 343 -15.41 -12.02 25.23
C GLN A 343 -16.51 -13.02 24.85
N SER A 344 -17.59 -13.12 25.62
CA SER A 344 -18.71 -14.02 25.33
C SER A 344 -19.48 -13.56 24.09
N ALA A 345 -19.69 -12.23 23.97
CA ALA A 345 -20.33 -11.64 22.81
C ALA A 345 -19.45 -11.81 21.55
N MET A 346 -18.14 -11.56 21.65
CA MET A 346 -17.20 -11.76 20.54
C MET A 346 -17.13 -13.22 20.09
N ASN A 347 -17.13 -14.16 21.01
CA ASN A 347 -17.10 -15.60 20.72
C ASN A 347 -18.36 -16.12 19.99
N ALA A 348 -19.45 -15.36 19.98
CA ALA A 348 -20.63 -15.68 19.17
C ALA A 348 -20.35 -15.52 17.65
N TYR A 349 -19.40 -14.67 17.30
CA TYR A 349 -19.01 -14.34 15.94
C TYR A 349 -17.69 -15.03 15.56
N LYS A 350 -17.77 -16.12 14.83
CA LYS A 350 -16.60 -16.97 14.51
C LYS A 350 -15.96 -16.54 13.18
N ALA A 351 -14.67 -16.24 13.18
CA ALA A 351 -13.89 -15.89 11.99
C ALA A 351 -14.03 -16.93 10.86
N GLY A 352 -14.09 -18.23 11.20
CA GLY A 352 -14.27 -19.30 10.20
C GLY A 352 -15.64 -19.31 9.48
N LYS A 353 -16.53 -18.37 9.78
CA LYS A 353 -17.80 -18.16 9.06
C LYS A 353 -17.74 -16.96 8.12
N VAL A 354 -16.68 -16.18 8.15
CA VAL A 354 -16.47 -15.06 7.23
C VAL A 354 -16.49 -15.57 5.79
N LYS A 355 -17.22 -14.87 4.95
CA LYS A 355 -17.31 -15.11 3.51
C LYS A 355 -16.63 -13.99 2.77
N LEU A 356 -15.70 -14.35 1.90
CA LEU A 356 -14.97 -13.41 1.04
C LEU A 356 -15.60 -13.37 -0.34
N SER A 357 -15.33 -12.30 -1.10
CA SER A 357 -15.64 -12.26 -2.53
C SER A 357 -14.88 -13.37 -3.25
N LYS A 358 -15.54 -14.06 -4.18
CA LYS A 358 -14.91 -15.06 -5.03
C LYS A 358 -14.15 -14.40 -6.17
#